data_5a17a88b5ef7a928b777e4d757ff141b
#
_entry.id   5a17a88b5ef7a928b777e4d757ff141b
#
_cell.length_a   1.000
_cell.length_b   1.000
_cell.length_c   1.000
_cell.angle_alpha   90.00
_cell.angle_beta   90.00
_cell.angle_gamma   90.00
#
_symmetry.space_group_name_H-M   'P 1'
#
loop_
_entity.id
_entity.type
_entity.pdbx_description
1 polymer ?
#
loop_
_entity_poly.entity_id
_entity_poly.type
_entity_poly.pdbx_seq_one_letter_code
_entity_poly.pdbx_strand_id
1 'polypeptide(L)'
;VTAPLRLGAVIITMGNRPDELKALLDSVARQEGDPVEVVVVGQGVQVTGLPEGVRSIDLPENLGIPGGRNVGIEAFGPGGSDVDALLFLDDDGLLERTDTAELCRQAFAEDPALGIISFRIADPDTGETQRRHVPRLRASDPMRSSRVTTFLGGANAVRTTVFEQVGALPGEFFYAHEETDLAWRALDAGWLIDYRADMVLLHPTTAPSRHAVYHRMVARNRVW
;
A
#
# COMPACT_ATOMS: atom_id res chain seq x y z
N VAL A 1 25.78 -6.66 -13.60
CA VAL A 1 24.92 -6.63 -12.41
C VAL A 1 23.97 -5.46 -12.64
N THR A 2 22.68 -5.72 -12.82
CA THR A 2 21.63 -4.69 -12.84
C THR A 2 21.60 -3.99 -11.49
N ALA A 3 21.43 -2.67 -11.49
CA ALA A 3 21.24 -1.92 -10.24
C ALA A 3 20.01 -2.47 -9.49
N PRO A 4 20.04 -2.49 -8.15
CA PRO A 4 18.86 -2.91 -7.38
C PRO A 4 17.68 -1.97 -7.65
N LEU A 5 16.45 -2.52 -7.60
CA LEU A 5 15.24 -1.75 -7.80
C LEU A 5 15.08 -0.70 -6.68
N ARG A 6 14.84 0.54 -7.06
CA ARG A 6 14.57 1.63 -6.12
C ARG A 6 13.12 1.56 -5.64
N LEU A 7 12.94 1.62 -4.32
CA LEU A 7 11.61 1.58 -3.69
C LEU A 7 11.29 2.92 -3.04
N GLY A 8 10.07 3.38 -3.27
CA GLY A 8 9.43 4.43 -2.50
C GLY A 8 8.34 3.88 -1.59
N ALA A 9 7.91 4.64 -0.60
CA ALA A 9 6.74 4.35 0.22
C ALA A 9 5.84 5.59 0.29
N VAL A 10 4.55 5.37 0.09
CA VAL A 10 3.49 6.38 0.23
C VAL A 10 2.65 6.01 1.44
N ILE A 11 2.60 6.91 2.41
CA ILE A 11 1.81 6.78 3.63
C ILE A 11 0.84 7.95 3.68
N ILE A 12 -0.45 7.69 3.82
CA ILE A 12 -1.45 8.75 4.04
C ILE A 12 -1.87 8.78 5.50
N THR A 13 -2.05 9.96 6.07
CA THR A 13 -2.45 10.09 7.47
C THR A 13 -3.46 11.21 7.68
N MET A 14 -4.35 11.02 8.66
CA MET A 14 -5.25 12.05 9.19
C MET A 14 -4.63 12.79 10.39
N GLY A 15 -3.39 12.48 10.77
CA GLY A 15 -2.67 13.10 11.89
C GLY A 15 -3.17 12.71 13.29
N ASN A 16 -4.05 11.74 13.39
CA ASN A 16 -4.66 11.31 14.65
C ASN A 16 -3.98 10.09 15.30
N ARG A 17 -2.88 9.59 14.69
CA ARG A 17 -2.11 8.42 15.11
C ARG A 17 -0.60 8.71 15.01
N PRO A 18 -0.07 9.72 15.71
CA PRO A 18 1.33 10.12 15.56
C PRO A 18 2.33 9.07 16.05
N ASP A 19 2.00 8.32 17.09
CA ASP A 19 2.87 7.28 17.65
C ASP A 19 2.92 6.05 16.73
N GLU A 20 1.79 5.65 16.17
CA GLU A 20 1.69 4.55 15.20
C GLU A 20 2.41 4.92 13.90
N LEU A 21 2.20 6.13 13.37
CA LEU A 21 2.93 6.63 12.21
C LEU A 21 4.44 6.61 12.46
N LYS A 22 4.88 7.06 13.65
CA LYS A 22 6.30 7.00 14.01
C LYS A 22 6.81 5.56 14.02
N ALA A 23 6.08 4.63 14.62
CA ALA A 23 6.47 3.22 14.66
C ALA A 23 6.56 2.60 13.26
N LEU A 24 5.63 2.94 12.36
CA LEU A 24 5.69 2.55 10.96
C LEU A 24 6.95 3.09 10.27
N LEU A 25 7.22 4.38 10.39
CA LEU A 25 8.41 5.02 9.80
C LEU A 25 9.70 4.39 10.32
N ASP A 26 9.78 4.12 11.63
CA ASP A 26 10.90 3.41 12.24
C ASP A 26 11.05 1.98 11.66
N SER A 27 9.95 1.29 11.33
CA SER A 27 10.00 -0.04 10.72
C SER A 27 10.46 -0.01 9.26
N VAL A 28 10.10 1.04 8.52
CA VAL A 28 10.57 1.28 7.15
C VAL A 28 12.06 1.63 7.16
N ALA A 29 12.50 2.48 8.08
CA ALA A 29 13.90 2.87 8.20
C ALA A 29 14.84 1.69 8.57
N ARG A 30 14.30 0.64 9.21
CA ARG A 30 15.05 -0.58 9.55
C ARG A 30 15.11 -1.62 8.44
N GLN A 31 14.51 -1.35 7.26
CA GLN A 31 14.55 -2.31 6.16
C GLN A 31 15.99 -2.51 5.64
N GLU A 32 16.34 -3.75 5.36
CA GLU A 32 17.64 -4.14 4.81
C GLU A 32 17.77 -3.75 3.34
N GLY A 33 19.01 -3.63 2.87
CA GLY A 33 19.35 -3.24 1.50
C GLY A 33 19.35 -1.73 1.30
N ASP A 34 19.03 -1.30 0.07
CA ASP A 34 18.97 0.13 -0.26
C ASP A 34 17.78 0.81 0.48
N PRO A 35 17.97 2.06 0.95
CA PRO A 35 16.94 2.78 1.64
C PRO A 35 15.63 2.89 0.84
N VAL A 36 14.49 2.81 1.53
CA VAL A 36 13.17 3.12 0.98
C VAL A 36 12.92 4.61 1.16
N GLU A 37 12.72 5.33 0.05
CA GLU A 37 12.35 6.74 0.11
C GLU A 37 10.90 6.89 0.59
N VAL A 38 10.61 7.80 1.54
CA VAL A 38 9.28 7.91 2.14
C VAL A 38 8.65 9.26 1.89
N VAL A 39 7.37 9.25 1.49
CA VAL A 39 6.48 10.41 1.43
C VAL A 39 5.27 10.16 2.33
N VAL A 40 5.02 11.08 3.26
CA VAL A 40 3.82 11.10 4.09
C VAL A 40 2.88 12.19 3.60
N VAL A 41 1.64 11.83 3.28
CA VAL A 41 0.62 12.77 2.82
C VAL A 41 -0.40 13.01 3.93
N GLY A 42 -0.40 14.24 4.46
CA GLY A 42 -1.37 14.70 5.45
C GLY A 42 -2.71 15.06 4.79
N GLN A 43 -3.77 14.40 5.18
CA GLN A 43 -5.13 14.54 4.63
C GLN A 43 -5.92 15.60 5.40
N GLY A 44 -5.81 16.88 5.00
CA GLY A 44 -6.41 18.01 5.71
C GLY A 44 -5.72 18.33 7.04
N VAL A 45 -4.47 17.96 7.17
CA VAL A 45 -3.66 18.15 8.39
C VAL A 45 -2.21 18.42 8.04
N GLN A 46 -1.56 19.26 8.83
CA GLN A 46 -0.11 19.43 8.77
C GLN A 46 0.57 18.28 9.53
N VAL A 47 1.48 17.58 8.85
CA VAL A 47 2.27 16.50 9.46
C VAL A 47 3.55 17.08 10.05
N THR A 48 3.80 16.84 11.32
CA THR A 48 4.96 17.34 12.04
C THR A 48 5.70 16.21 12.76
N GLY A 49 6.95 16.44 13.16
CA GLY A 49 7.73 15.45 13.93
C GLY A 49 8.24 14.26 13.12
N LEU A 50 8.30 14.39 11.79
CA LEU A 50 8.84 13.34 10.92
C LEU A 50 10.36 13.18 11.10
N PRO A 51 10.89 11.95 10.96
CA PRO A 51 12.34 11.71 10.91
C PRO A 51 13.02 12.44 9.75
N GLU A 52 14.32 12.68 9.89
CA GLU A 52 15.14 13.25 8.82
C GLU A 52 15.08 12.35 7.56
N GLY A 53 14.96 12.98 6.38
CA GLY A 53 14.85 12.28 5.10
C GLY A 53 13.43 11.86 4.70
N VAL A 54 12.46 11.91 5.62
CA VAL A 54 11.05 11.68 5.29
C VAL A 54 10.42 12.96 4.76
N ARG A 55 9.90 12.92 3.54
CA ARG A 55 9.18 14.06 2.94
C ARG A 55 7.72 14.08 3.38
N SER A 56 7.12 15.28 3.51
CA SER A 56 5.68 15.42 3.74
C SER A 56 5.03 16.32 2.70
N ILE A 57 3.75 16.04 2.43
CA ILE A 57 2.86 16.89 1.65
C ILE A 57 1.58 17.09 2.46
N ASP A 58 1.31 18.33 2.84
CA ASP A 58 0.13 18.67 3.64
C ASP A 58 -1.00 19.14 2.72
N LEU A 59 -2.04 18.35 2.58
CA LEU A 59 -3.21 18.71 1.79
C LEU A 59 -4.15 19.63 2.60
N PRO A 60 -4.77 20.62 1.95
CA PRO A 60 -5.72 21.52 2.62
C PRO A 60 -7.01 20.80 3.05
N GLU A 61 -7.33 19.67 2.44
CA GLU A 61 -8.52 18.86 2.71
C GLU A 61 -8.24 17.38 2.52
N ASN A 62 -9.13 16.54 3.03
CA ASN A 62 -9.07 15.10 2.84
C ASN A 62 -9.60 14.72 1.44
N LEU A 63 -8.73 14.24 0.57
CA LEU A 63 -9.05 13.77 -0.78
C LEU A 63 -9.49 12.29 -0.83
N GLY A 64 -9.66 11.65 0.31
CA GLY A 64 -9.88 10.20 0.41
C GLY A 64 -8.61 9.38 0.17
N ILE A 65 -8.74 8.06 0.30
CA ILE A 65 -7.60 7.13 0.17
C ILE A 65 -6.96 7.23 -1.22
N PRO A 66 -7.69 7.08 -2.34
CA PRO A 66 -7.07 7.13 -3.66
C PRO A 66 -6.50 8.51 -3.98
N GLY A 67 -7.20 9.59 -3.62
CA GLY A 67 -6.72 10.96 -3.87
C GLY A 67 -5.40 11.25 -3.16
N GLY A 68 -5.30 10.93 -1.86
CA GLY A 68 -4.07 11.09 -1.10
C GLY A 68 -2.92 10.22 -1.60
N ARG A 69 -3.20 8.96 -1.97
CA ARG A 69 -2.19 8.09 -2.56
C ARG A 69 -1.70 8.58 -3.91
N ASN A 70 -2.58 9.11 -4.76
CA ASN A 70 -2.20 9.71 -6.04
C ASN A 70 -1.24 10.89 -5.86
N VAL A 71 -1.48 11.76 -4.88
CA VAL A 71 -0.54 12.84 -4.53
C VAL A 71 0.81 12.26 -4.11
N GLY A 72 0.82 11.19 -3.32
CA GLY A 72 2.03 10.48 -2.93
C GLY A 72 2.76 9.83 -4.12
N ILE A 73 2.05 9.26 -5.08
CA ILE A 73 2.63 8.71 -6.32
C ILE A 73 3.35 9.82 -7.10
N GLU A 74 2.67 10.94 -7.36
CA GLU A 74 3.22 12.08 -8.10
C GLU A 74 4.42 12.74 -7.39
N ALA A 75 4.56 12.58 -6.09
CA ALA A 75 5.74 13.06 -5.35
C ALA A 75 7.04 12.32 -5.71
N PHE A 76 6.94 11.18 -6.36
CA PHE A 76 8.05 10.41 -6.93
C PHE A 76 8.19 10.60 -8.46
N GLY A 77 7.85 11.78 -8.96
CA GLY A 77 7.82 12.07 -10.38
C GLY A 77 6.51 11.64 -11.03
N PRO A 78 6.28 12.00 -12.32
CA PRO A 78 5.06 11.66 -13.04
C PRO A 78 4.78 10.15 -13.00
N GLY A 79 3.64 9.76 -12.42
CA GLY A 79 3.27 8.34 -12.24
C GLY A 79 4.23 7.55 -11.33
N GLY A 80 5.05 8.21 -10.50
CA GLY A 80 6.02 7.56 -9.62
C GLY A 80 7.36 7.21 -10.27
N SER A 81 7.69 7.78 -11.44
CA SER A 81 8.81 7.39 -12.31
C SER A 81 10.22 7.54 -11.70
N ASP A 82 10.37 8.24 -10.58
CA ASP A 82 11.66 8.38 -9.90
C ASP A 82 12.10 7.11 -9.14
N VAL A 83 11.19 6.15 -8.96
CA VAL A 83 11.44 4.85 -8.33
C VAL A 83 10.82 3.71 -9.17
N ASP A 84 11.26 2.47 -8.94
CA ASP A 84 10.78 1.31 -9.71
C ASP A 84 9.48 0.71 -9.16
N ALA A 85 9.25 0.88 -7.85
CA ALA A 85 8.00 0.44 -7.22
C ALA A 85 7.69 1.28 -5.96
N LEU A 86 6.40 1.37 -5.63
CA LEU A 86 5.88 2.08 -4.47
C LEU A 86 5.19 1.12 -3.51
N LEU A 87 5.58 1.18 -2.24
CA LEU A 87 4.87 0.55 -1.13
C LEU A 87 3.74 1.49 -0.68
N PHE A 88 2.54 0.94 -0.49
CA PHE A 88 1.42 1.64 0.15
C PHE A 88 1.16 1.01 1.50
N LEU A 89 1.37 1.79 2.55
CA LEU A 89 1.29 1.34 3.94
C LEU A 89 0.30 2.23 4.70
N ASP A 90 -0.60 1.63 5.47
CA ASP A 90 -1.52 2.38 6.34
C ASP A 90 -0.75 2.93 7.56
N ASP A 91 -1.10 4.13 8.04
CA ASP A 91 -0.37 4.88 9.08
C ASP A 91 -0.35 4.21 10.46
N ASP A 92 -1.15 3.16 10.67
CA ASP A 92 -1.17 2.28 11.85
C ASP A 92 -0.62 0.87 11.57
N GLY A 93 0.04 0.69 10.42
CA GLY A 93 0.74 -0.54 10.08
C GLY A 93 2.16 -0.60 10.65
N LEU A 94 2.75 -1.80 10.66
CA LEU A 94 4.15 -2.01 11.04
C LEU A 94 4.73 -3.16 10.19
N LEU A 95 5.84 -2.94 9.50
CA LEU A 95 6.56 -4.01 8.83
C LEU A 95 7.20 -4.92 9.89
N GLU A 96 6.75 -6.19 9.96
CA GLU A 96 7.20 -7.15 10.97
C GLU A 96 8.67 -7.51 10.80
N ARG A 97 9.10 -7.69 9.54
CA ARG A 97 10.43 -8.14 9.16
C ARG A 97 11.27 -6.99 8.65
N THR A 98 12.61 -7.11 8.77
CA THR A 98 13.56 -6.13 8.24
C THR A 98 13.93 -6.37 6.76
N ASP A 99 13.54 -7.51 6.21
CA ASP A 99 13.86 -7.90 4.81
C ASP A 99 12.68 -7.76 3.84
N THR A 100 11.53 -7.20 4.25
CA THR A 100 10.34 -7.08 3.39
C THR A 100 10.62 -6.28 2.12
N ALA A 101 11.37 -5.19 2.23
CA ALA A 101 11.76 -4.39 1.06
C ALA A 101 12.65 -5.19 0.09
N GLU A 102 13.59 -5.96 0.60
CA GLU A 102 14.46 -6.80 -0.21
C GLU A 102 13.68 -7.94 -0.88
N LEU A 103 12.75 -8.57 -0.16
CA LEU A 103 11.83 -9.57 -0.74
C LEU A 103 10.97 -8.98 -1.88
N CYS A 104 10.53 -7.72 -1.77
CA CYS A 104 9.84 -7.02 -2.86
C CYS A 104 10.75 -6.86 -4.08
N ARG A 105 12.01 -6.39 -3.89
CA ARG A 105 13.00 -6.24 -4.98
C ARG A 105 13.24 -7.57 -5.69
N GLN A 106 13.45 -8.64 -4.91
CA GLN A 106 13.69 -9.97 -5.45
C GLN A 106 12.48 -10.48 -6.25
N ALA A 107 11.28 -10.40 -5.69
CA ALA A 107 10.06 -10.86 -6.36
C ALA A 107 9.83 -10.10 -7.68
N PHE A 108 10.04 -8.80 -7.69
CA PHE A 108 9.94 -8.00 -8.91
C PHE A 108 11.09 -8.30 -9.91
N ALA A 109 12.29 -8.57 -9.46
CA ALA A 109 13.41 -8.93 -10.34
C ALA A 109 13.23 -10.31 -10.97
N GLU A 110 12.69 -11.28 -10.23
CA GLU A 110 12.46 -12.66 -10.67
C GLU A 110 11.32 -12.77 -11.69
N ASP A 111 10.29 -11.97 -11.55
CA ASP A 111 9.13 -12.00 -12.47
C ASP A 111 8.82 -10.60 -13.03
N PRO A 112 9.30 -10.27 -14.23
CA PRO A 112 9.03 -8.98 -14.88
C PRO A 112 7.53 -8.73 -15.16
N ALA A 113 6.69 -9.77 -15.21
CA ALA A 113 5.24 -9.62 -15.37
C ALA A 113 4.51 -9.34 -14.05
N LEU A 114 5.18 -9.52 -12.90
CA LEU A 114 4.62 -9.20 -11.60
C LEU A 114 4.54 -7.67 -11.43
N GLY A 115 3.33 -7.14 -11.43
CA GLY A 115 3.05 -5.71 -11.28
C GLY A 115 2.72 -5.31 -9.85
N ILE A 116 2.07 -6.19 -9.08
CA ILE A 116 1.55 -5.88 -7.75
C ILE A 116 1.83 -7.03 -6.78
N ILE A 117 2.29 -6.69 -5.58
CA ILE A 117 2.46 -7.61 -4.45
C ILE A 117 1.53 -7.17 -3.33
N SER A 118 0.63 -8.05 -2.88
CA SER A 118 -0.18 -7.85 -1.69
C SER A 118 0.47 -8.55 -0.50
N PHE A 119 0.70 -7.82 0.59
CA PHE A 119 1.27 -8.39 1.81
C PHE A 119 0.20 -9.06 2.65
N ARG A 120 0.62 -9.97 3.51
CA ARG A 120 -0.22 -10.51 4.57
C ARG A 120 -0.42 -9.45 5.65
N ILE A 121 -1.66 -9.16 6.01
CA ILE A 121 -1.97 -8.35 7.19
C ILE A 121 -2.22 -9.29 8.35
N ALA A 122 -1.49 -9.09 9.46
CA ALA A 122 -1.63 -9.86 10.69
C ALA A 122 -1.88 -8.92 11.88
N ASP A 123 -2.64 -9.41 12.84
CA ASP A 123 -2.86 -8.72 14.11
C ASP A 123 -1.57 -8.76 14.95
N PRO A 124 -1.08 -7.63 15.50
CA PRO A 124 0.19 -7.58 16.21
C PRO A 124 0.23 -8.41 17.50
N ASP A 125 -0.92 -8.64 18.14
CA ASP A 125 -1.00 -9.35 19.43
C ASP A 125 -1.17 -10.86 19.23
N THR A 126 -1.92 -11.28 18.21
CA THR A 126 -2.26 -12.69 17.98
C THR A 126 -1.52 -13.33 16.80
N GLY A 127 -0.98 -12.53 15.89
CA GLY A 127 -0.41 -12.99 14.61
C GLY A 127 -1.44 -13.50 13.60
N GLU A 128 -2.73 -13.42 13.94
CA GLU A 128 -3.81 -13.92 13.09
C GLU A 128 -4.13 -12.96 11.93
N THR A 129 -4.48 -13.54 10.80
CA THR A 129 -4.97 -12.79 9.63
C THR A 129 -6.48 -12.88 9.54
N GLN A 130 -7.16 -11.73 9.57
CA GLN A 130 -8.61 -11.71 9.39
C GLN A 130 -9.00 -12.19 7.99
N ARG A 131 -10.09 -12.94 7.90
CA ARG A 131 -10.60 -13.48 6.64
C ARG A 131 -10.75 -12.43 5.54
N ARG A 132 -11.16 -11.21 5.89
CA ARG A 132 -11.30 -10.09 4.94
C ARG A 132 -9.97 -9.57 4.36
N HIS A 133 -8.84 -9.88 5.03
CA HIS A 133 -7.50 -9.52 4.61
C HIS A 133 -6.80 -10.63 3.80
N VAL A 134 -7.54 -11.61 3.33
CA VAL A 134 -7.04 -12.60 2.37
C VAL A 134 -7.65 -12.27 1.00
N PRO A 135 -6.88 -11.73 0.04
CA PRO A 135 -7.40 -11.24 -1.24
C PRO A 135 -7.70 -12.38 -2.21
N ARG A 136 -8.48 -13.35 -1.76
CA ARG A 136 -8.89 -14.56 -2.50
C ARG A 136 -10.36 -14.85 -2.32
N LEU A 137 -11.00 -15.32 -3.38
CA LEU A 137 -12.35 -15.82 -3.30
C LEU A 137 -12.42 -16.99 -2.30
N ARG A 138 -13.34 -16.91 -1.33
CA ARG A 138 -13.53 -17.87 -0.23
C ARG A 138 -12.40 -17.92 0.79
N ALA A 139 -11.53 -16.90 0.86
CA ALA A 139 -10.49 -16.73 1.87
C ALA A 139 -9.93 -18.07 2.37
N SER A 140 -8.99 -18.63 1.63
CA SER A 140 -8.27 -19.86 2.01
C SER A 140 -7.16 -19.54 3.04
N ASP A 141 -6.32 -20.51 3.32
CA ASP A 141 -5.19 -20.38 4.26
C ASP A 141 -4.37 -19.10 4.03
N PRO A 142 -4.32 -18.17 4.99
CA PRO A 142 -3.57 -16.91 4.88
C PRO A 142 -2.05 -17.11 4.84
N MET A 143 -1.56 -18.27 5.26
CA MET A 143 -0.13 -18.61 5.27
C MET A 143 0.39 -19.10 3.92
N ARG A 144 -0.48 -19.17 2.92
CA ARG A 144 -0.11 -19.66 1.58
C ARG A 144 -0.04 -18.51 0.56
N SER A 145 1.13 -18.22 0.04
CA SER A 145 1.33 -17.32 -1.10
C SER A 145 0.69 -17.86 -2.38
N SER A 146 0.15 -16.99 -3.22
CA SER A 146 -0.49 -17.37 -4.49
C SER A 146 -0.77 -16.19 -5.40
N ARG A 147 -1.01 -16.45 -6.68
CA ARG A 147 -1.66 -15.49 -7.60
C ARG A 147 -3.04 -15.12 -7.07
N VAL A 148 -3.39 -13.84 -7.21
CA VAL A 148 -4.68 -13.27 -6.80
C VAL A 148 -5.20 -12.29 -7.85
N THR A 149 -6.46 -11.85 -7.73
CA THR A 149 -7.10 -10.91 -8.67
C THR A 149 -7.42 -9.56 -8.04
N THR A 150 -7.01 -9.36 -6.81
CA THR A 150 -7.09 -8.08 -6.08
C THR A 150 -5.97 -8.06 -5.06
N PHE A 151 -5.77 -6.92 -4.39
CA PHE A 151 -4.75 -6.75 -3.35
C PHE A 151 -5.28 -5.91 -2.19
N LEU A 152 -4.52 -5.77 -1.13
CA LEU A 152 -4.90 -5.00 0.06
C LEU A 152 -4.35 -3.59 -0.04
N GLY A 153 -5.23 -2.59 0.09
CA GLY A 153 -4.91 -1.18 -0.14
C GLY A 153 -3.75 -0.65 0.71
N GLY A 154 -3.71 -0.95 2.00
CA GLY A 154 -2.71 -0.43 2.94
C GLY A 154 -1.55 -1.39 3.25
N ALA A 155 -1.36 -2.45 2.45
CA ALA A 155 -0.32 -3.46 2.65
C ALA A 155 0.10 -4.07 1.31
N ASN A 156 0.82 -3.30 0.49
CA ASN A 156 1.18 -3.75 -0.86
C ASN A 156 2.39 -3.02 -1.42
N ALA A 157 2.92 -3.53 -2.53
CA ALA A 157 3.87 -2.86 -3.39
C ALA A 157 3.38 -2.92 -4.84
N VAL A 158 3.49 -1.81 -5.58
CA VAL A 158 3.08 -1.68 -6.98
C VAL A 158 4.24 -1.15 -7.80
N ARG A 159 4.56 -1.80 -8.93
CA ARG A 159 5.51 -1.23 -9.91
C ARG A 159 4.99 0.08 -10.46
N THR A 160 5.85 1.06 -10.60
CA THR A 160 5.46 2.36 -11.17
C THR A 160 5.06 2.25 -12.62
N THR A 161 5.62 1.33 -13.38
CA THR A 161 5.21 1.03 -14.76
C THR A 161 3.76 0.54 -14.88
N VAL A 162 3.14 0.03 -13.82
CA VAL A 162 1.69 -0.24 -13.79
C VAL A 162 0.92 1.06 -13.90
N PHE A 163 1.28 2.09 -13.12
CA PHE A 163 0.61 3.40 -13.18
C PHE A 163 0.82 4.10 -14.52
N GLU A 164 2.02 3.98 -15.11
CA GLU A 164 2.30 4.52 -16.46
C GLU A 164 1.38 3.90 -17.52
N GLN A 165 1.12 2.60 -17.41
CA GLN A 165 0.34 1.88 -18.41
C GLN A 165 -1.18 1.99 -18.21
N VAL A 166 -1.66 1.90 -16.98
CA VAL A 166 -3.10 1.81 -16.69
C VAL A 166 -3.66 3.01 -15.94
N GLY A 167 -2.82 4.00 -15.60
CA GLY A 167 -3.20 5.17 -14.82
C GLY A 167 -3.21 4.91 -13.32
N ALA A 168 -3.33 5.99 -12.56
CA ALA A 168 -3.34 6.00 -11.09
C ALA A 168 -4.66 5.46 -10.50
N LEU A 169 -4.82 5.58 -9.19
CA LEU A 169 -6.04 5.18 -8.48
C LEU A 169 -7.23 6.09 -8.82
N PRO A 170 -8.49 5.59 -8.85
CA PRO A 170 -9.68 6.39 -9.15
C PRO A 170 -9.98 7.37 -8.00
N GLY A 171 -9.54 8.63 -8.13
CA GLY A 171 -9.66 9.65 -7.07
C GLY A 171 -11.10 9.88 -6.61
N GLU A 172 -12.07 9.82 -7.52
CA GLU A 172 -13.50 9.98 -7.27
C GLU A 172 -14.11 8.87 -6.39
N PHE A 173 -13.42 7.76 -6.19
CA PHE A 173 -13.89 6.72 -5.27
C PHE A 173 -13.85 7.17 -3.81
N PHE A 174 -12.93 8.02 -3.45
CA PHE A 174 -12.72 8.54 -2.12
C PHE A 174 -12.37 7.47 -1.08
N TYR A 175 -13.10 6.33 -1.06
CA TYR A 175 -12.94 5.26 -0.08
C TYR A 175 -13.49 3.93 -0.61
N ALA A 176 -12.74 2.86 -0.48
CA ALA A 176 -13.04 1.46 -0.83
C ALA A 176 -13.17 1.18 -2.35
N HIS A 177 -12.67 0.01 -2.73
CA HIS A 177 -12.62 -0.56 -4.09
C HIS A 177 -11.63 0.10 -5.06
N GLU A 178 -10.88 1.13 -4.66
CA GLU A 178 -9.83 1.74 -5.49
C GLU A 178 -8.74 0.74 -5.87
N GLU A 179 -8.39 -0.16 -4.94
CA GLU A 179 -7.43 -1.24 -5.16
C GLU A 179 -7.99 -2.32 -6.10
N THR A 180 -9.29 -2.56 -6.06
CA THR A 180 -9.95 -3.53 -6.95
C THR A 180 -9.97 -3.00 -8.38
N ASP A 181 -10.28 -1.73 -8.58
CA ASP A 181 -10.24 -1.07 -9.88
C ASP A 181 -8.83 -1.12 -10.49
N LEU A 182 -7.81 -0.69 -9.73
CA LEU A 182 -6.42 -0.76 -10.20
C LEU A 182 -6.00 -2.19 -10.52
N ALA A 183 -6.36 -3.15 -9.65
CA ALA A 183 -6.04 -4.56 -9.86
C ALA A 183 -6.59 -5.08 -11.19
N TRP A 184 -7.83 -4.77 -11.51
CA TRP A 184 -8.48 -5.27 -12.73
C TRP A 184 -7.92 -4.61 -13.98
N ARG A 185 -7.63 -3.30 -13.95
CA ARG A 185 -6.94 -2.62 -15.05
C ARG A 185 -5.54 -3.18 -15.27
N ALA A 186 -4.80 -3.48 -14.20
CA ALA A 186 -3.48 -4.09 -14.29
C ALA A 186 -3.55 -5.51 -14.89
N LEU A 187 -4.49 -6.35 -14.44
CA LEU A 187 -4.70 -7.69 -14.99
C LEU A 187 -5.08 -7.66 -16.47
N ASP A 188 -5.94 -6.72 -16.87
CA ASP A 188 -6.37 -6.53 -18.26
C ASP A 188 -5.19 -6.11 -19.16
N ALA A 189 -4.24 -5.37 -18.59
CA ALA A 189 -2.99 -4.99 -19.24
C ALA A 189 -1.91 -6.10 -19.24
N GLY A 190 -2.20 -7.28 -18.66
CA GLY A 190 -1.32 -8.44 -18.62
C GLY A 190 -0.41 -8.54 -17.40
N TRP A 191 -0.53 -7.63 -16.43
CA TRP A 191 0.22 -7.72 -15.19
C TRP A 191 -0.28 -8.85 -14.29
N LEU A 192 0.61 -9.37 -13.46
CA LEU A 192 0.31 -10.38 -12.47
C LEU A 192 0.27 -9.76 -11.07
N ILE A 193 -0.55 -10.35 -10.19
CA ILE A 193 -0.70 -9.92 -8.80
C ILE A 193 -0.43 -11.11 -7.89
N ASP A 194 0.49 -10.96 -6.96
CA ASP A 194 0.81 -11.98 -5.95
C ASP A 194 0.36 -11.56 -4.55
N TYR A 195 -0.23 -12.47 -3.84
CA TYR A 195 -0.32 -12.43 -2.39
C TYR A 195 0.89 -13.15 -1.79
N ARG A 196 1.64 -12.47 -0.92
CA ARG A 196 2.85 -12.98 -0.27
C ARG A 196 2.61 -13.11 1.23
N ALA A 197 2.51 -14.35 1.68
CA ALA A 197 2.28 -14.69 3.08
C ALA A 197 3.51 -14.44 3.98
N ASP A 198 4.68 -14.39 3.39
CA ASP A 198 5.98 -14.15 4.02
C ASP A 198 6.32 -12.65 4.16
N MET A 199 5.60 -11.77 3.46
CA MET A 199 5.70 -10.32 3.62
C MET A 199 4.57 -9.84 4.52
N VAL A 200 4.89 -9.47 5.76
CA VAL A 200 3.88 -9.21 6.79
C VAL A 200 3.83 -7.75 7.18
N LEU A 201 2.64 -7.16 7.09
CA LEU A 201 2.31 -5.91 7.76
C LEU A 201 1.46 -6.24 9.00
N LEU A 202 1.95 -5.90 10.17
CA LEU A 202 1.16 -5.93 11.40
C LEU A 202 0.21 -4.73 11.40
N HIS A 203 -1.06 -4.97 11.67
CA HIS A 203 -2.08 -3.94 11.71
C HIS A 203 -3.13 -4.32 12.76
N PRO A 204 -3.48 -3.41 13.67
CA PRO A 204 -4.44 -3.70 14.73
C PRO A 204 -5.79 -4.20 14.19
N THR A 205 -6.31 -5.24 14.80
CA THR A 205 -7.66 -5.73 14.51
C THR A 205 -8.69 -4.72 15.00
N THR A 206 -9.18 -3.90 14.10
CA THR A 206 -10.30 -2.99 14.41
C THR A 206 -11.63 -3.70 14.17
N ALA A 207 -12.57 -3.52 15.12
CA ALA A 207 -13.96 -3.92 14.88
C ALA A 207 -14.43 -3.22 13.59
N PRO A 208 -15.20 -3.90 12.74
CA PRO A 208 -15.73 -3.30 11.52
C PRO A 208 -16.86 -2.30 11.86
N SER A 209 -16.55 -1.28 12.68
CA SER A 209 -17.48 -0.18 12.89
C SER A 209 -17.60 0.55 11.58
N ARG A 210 -18.74 0.41 10.95
CA ARG A 210 -18.97 1.01 9.65
C ARG A 210 -19.94 2.15 9.80
N HIS A 211 -19.43 3.36 9.68
CA HIS A 211 -20.28 4.54 9.58
C HIS A 211 -20.97 4.62 8.21
N ALA A 212 -21.99 5.47 8.09
CA ALA A 212 -22.81 5.57 6.88
C ALA A 212 -22.00 5.85 5.61
N VAL A 213 -20.89 6.60 5.71
CA VAL A 213 -20.01 6.91 4.58
C VAL A 213 -19.40 5.63 4.00
N TYR A 214 -18.92 4.69 4.83
CA TYR A 214 -18.39 3.41 4.37
C TYR A 214 -19.40 2.65 3.51
N HIS A 215 -20.60 2.41 4.04
CA HIS A 215 -21.63 1.66 3.31
C HIS A 215 -22.03 2.33 2.00
N ARG A 216 -22.16 3.66 2.03
CA ARG A 216 -22.47 4.46 0.83
C ARG A 216 -21.39 4.33 -0.24
N MET A 217 -20.12 4.49 0.14
CA MET A 217 -18.99 4.42 -0.82
C MET A 217 -18.82 3.01 -1.39
N VAL A 218 -18.88 1.99 -0.54
CA VAL A 218 -18.83 0.59 -1.00
C VAL A 218 -19.97 0.27 -1.98
N ALA A 219 -21.19 0.71 -1.72
CA ALA A 219 -22.32 0.49 -2.61
C ALA A 219 -22.14 1.24 -3.95
N ARG A 220 -21.73 2.52 -3.89
CA ARG A 220 -21.50 3.35 -5.08
C ARG A 220 -20.38 2.77 -5.95
N ASN A 221 -19.22 2.48 -5.36
CA ASN A 221 -18.03 2.10 -6.09
C ASN A 221 -18.10 0.68 -6.68
N ARG A 222 -19.07 -0.16 -6.23
CA ARG A 222 -19.32 -1.48 -6.83
C ARG A 222 -20.04 -1.44 -8.16
N VAL A 223 -20.72 -0.35 -8.47
CA VAL A 223 -21.54 -0.20 -9.70
C VAL A 223 -20.92 0.82 -10.67
N TRP A 224 -19.80 1.40 -10.28
CA TRP A 224 -19.03 2.29 -11.09
C TRP A 224 -18.17 1.50 -12.11
#